data_6af21328a5f409bb3f024f16478af27e
#
_entry.id   6af21328a5f409bb3f024f16478af27e
#
_cell.length_a   1.000
_cell.length_b   1.000
_cell.length_c   1.000
_cell.angle_alpha   90.00
_cell.angle_beta   90.00
_cell.angle_gamma   90.00
#
_symmetry.space_group_name_H-M   'P 1'
#
loop_
_entity.id
_entity.type
_entity.pdbx_description
1 polymer ?
#
loop_
_entity_poly.entity_id
_entity_poly.type
_entity_poly.pdbx_seq_one_letter_code
_entity_poly.pdbx_strand_id
1 'polypeptide(L)'
;KTLAGSVKVLVDVLSISDPISFGHTERVRNWAETVANKLEIRQSWKLKMAATLAQLGNIAIPPAIMDKLTNDEELSAIEQEIVDASPAIARDLISNIPRLAPVAEIVALQKRGFDGTGFPEDGPVGAELPLEARILRILVDLDRHTRSTVSIATAFELLKSSAAAYDLVLLNNIREVLISEVSPQDACLAKDMNLPVSLLRPGDILLTDLKMINGRLILSADNAITTAHLHKLRAMEKMEKFEEPVRILRT
;
A
#
# COMPACT_ATOMS: atom_id res chain seq x y z
N LYS A 1 -16.17 -18.24 -12.35
CA LYS A 1 -15.72 -16.81 -12.32
C LYS A 1 -15.50 -16.43 -10.90
N THR A 2 -14.32 -15.99 -10.61
CA THR A 2 -13.59 -16.27 -9.39
C THR A 2 -13.64 -15.08 -8.43
N LEU A 3 -13.62 -15.35 -7.13
CA LEU A 3 -13.44 -14.43 -6.01
C LEU A 3 -12.39 -13.34 -6.34
N ALA A 4 -11.26 -13.72 -6.92
CA ALA A 4 -10.21 -12.80 -7.37
C ALA A 4 -10.71 -11.75 -8.38
N GLY A 5 -11.63 -12.10 -9.26
CA GLY A 5 -12.22 -11.15 -10.21
C GLY A 5 -13.13 -10.12 -9.53
N SER A 6 -13.91 -10.52 -8.53
CA SER A 6 -14.77 -9.61 -7.77
C SER A 6 -13.95 -8.67 -6.88
N VAL A 7 -12.89 -9.19 -6.24
CA VAL A 7 -11.96 -8.36 -5.44
C VAL A 7 -11.23 -7.37 -6.34
N LYS A 8 -10.80 -7.79 -7.54
CA LYS A 8 -10.15 -6.88 -8.49
C LYS A 8 -11.08 -5.71 -8.87
N VAL A 9 -12.35 -5.97 -9.15
CA VAL A 9 -13.31 -4.89 -9.46
C VAL A 9 -13.47 -3.93 -8.29
N LEU A 10 -13.54 -4.43 -7.03
CA LEU A 10 -13.59 -3.58 -5.84
C LEU A 10 -12.34 -2.70 -5.74
N VAL A 11 -11.17 -3.28 -5.94
CA VAL A 11 -9.88 -2.57 -5.92
C VAL A 11 -9.81 -1.53 -7.04
N ASP A 12 -10.27 -1.86 -8.25
CA ASP A 12 -10.33 -0.92 -9.38
C ASP A 12 -11.27 0.26 -9.07
N VAL A 13 -12.43 0.02 -8.43
CA VAL A 13 -13.35 1.09 -8.00
C VAL A 13 -12.71 1.98 -6.94
N LEU A 14 -12.06 1.39 -5.94
CA LEU A 14 -11.34 2.14 -4.89
C LEU A 14 -10.22 2.99 -5.48
N SER A 15 -9.48 2.47 -6.47
CA SER A 15 -8.41 3.21 -7.15
C SER A 15 -8.91 4.48 -7.86
N ILE A 16 -10.14 4.44 -8.35
CA ILE A 16 -10.76 5.60 -8.99
C ILE A 16 -11.23 6.62 -7.94
N SER A 17 -11.70 6.15 -6.78
CA SER A 17 -12.26 6.98 -5.72
C SER A 17 -11.19 7.66 -4.88
N ASP A 18 -10.12 6.93 -4.56
CA ASP A 18 -8.99 7.41 -3.76
C ASP A 18 -7.65 6.92 -4.35
N PRO A 19 -7.11 7.67 -5.34
CA PRO A 19 -5.86 7.30 -6.02
C PRO A 19 -4.63 7.29 -5.11
N ILE A 20 -4.63 8.10 -4.03
CA ILE A 20 -3.50 8.19 -3.10
C ILE A 20 -3.41 6.90 -2.29
N SER A 21 -4.48 6.55 -1.60
CA SER A 21 -4.55 5.29 -0.82
C SER A 21 -4.34 4.07 -1.71
N PHE A 22 -4.80 4.12 -2.97
CA PHE A 22 -4.58 3.04 -3.91
C PHE A 22 -3.10 2.85 -4.27
N GLY A 23 -2.33 3.91 -4.48
CA GLY A 23 -0.90 3.81 -4.75
C GLY A 23 -0.13 3.12 -3.63
N HIS A 24 -0.49 3.43 -2.40
CA HIS A 24 0.05 2.76 -1.22
C HIS A 24 -0.32 1.28 -1.19
N THR A 25 -1.58 0.95 -1.51
CA THR A 25 -2.05 -0.44 -1.60
C THR A 25 -1.26 -1.25 -2.63
N GLU A 26 -1.03 -0.71 -3.82
CA GLU A 26 -0.27 -1.39 -4.88
C GLU A 26 1.19 -1.62 -4.48
N ARG A 27 1.84 -0.65 -3.85
CA ARG A 27 3.22 -0.81 -3.36
C ARG A 27 3.33 -1.88 -2.29
N VAL A 28 2.46 -1.85 -1.27
CA VAL A 28 2.42 -2.88 -0.21
C VAL A 28 2.12 -4.26 -0.80
N ARG A 29 1.21 -4.36 -1.77
CA ARG A 29 0.90 -5.60 -2.48
C ARG A 29 2.10 -6.15 -3.23
N ASN A 30 2.84 -5.30 -3.96
CA ASN A 30 4.02 -5.72 -4.71
C ASN A 30 5.13 -6.22 -3.78
N TRP A 31 5.39 -5.51 -2.68
CA TRP A 31 6.33 -5.98 -1.66
C TRP A 31 5.88 -7.28 -1.01
N ALA A 32 4.57 -7.42 -0.70
CA ALA A 32 4.03 -8.66 -0.16
C ALA A 32 4.21 -9.84 -1.11
N GLU A 33 4.07 -9.61 -2.42
CA GLU A 33 4.31 -10.63 -3.44
C GLU A 33 5.77 -11.02 -3.51
N THR A 34 6.70 -10.07 -3.56
CA THR A 34 8.15 -10.30 -3.55
C THR A 34 8.58 -11.06 -2.31
N VAL A 35 8.18 -10.59 -1.12
CA VAL A 35 8.49 -11.23 0.17
C VAL A 35 7.91 -12.66 0.22
N ALA A 36 6.66 -12.83 -0.19
CA ALA A 36 6.02 -14.15 -0.16
C ALA A 36 6.73 -15.17 -1.06
N ASN A 37 7.22 -14.73 -2.22
CA ASN A 37 7.93 -15.58 -3.16
C ASN A 37 9.34 -15.91 -2.66
N LYS A 38 10.10 -14.92 -2.15
CA LYS A 38 11.48 -15.11 -1.70
C LYS A 38 11.59 -15.87 -0.38
N LEU A 39 10.65 -15.65 0.54
CA LEU A 39 10.61 -16.37 1.82
C LEU A 39 9.76 -17.67 1.76
N GLU A 40 9.33 -18.07 0.57
CA GLU A 40 8.54 -19.29 0.31
C GLU A 40 7.33 -19.44 1.26
N ILE A 41 6.58 -18.33 1.46
CA ILE A 41 5.46 -18.30 2.38
C ILE A 41 4.36 -19.25 1.92
N ARG A 42 4.05 -20.24 2.76
CA ARG A 42 2.89 -21.11 2.55
C ARG A 42 1.63 -20.26 2.53
N GLN A 43 0.70 -20.55 1.62
CA GLN A 43 -0.55 -19.80 1.50
C GLN A 43 -0.35 -18.31 1.20
N SER A 44 0.66 -17.97 0.41
CA SER A 44 1.02 -16.60 -0.01
C SER A 44 -0.18 -15.77 -0.51
N TRP A 45 -1.24 -16.43 -1.00
CA TRP A 45 -2.46 -15.77 -1.43
C TRP A 45 -3.14 -14.98 -0.31
N LYS A 46 -3.07 -15.44 0.97
CA LYS A 46 -3.65 -14.72 2.11
C LYS A 46 -2.94 -13.39 2.33
N LEU A 47 -1.61 -13.41 2.32
CA LEU A 47 -0.79 -12.21 2.49
C LEU A 47 -1.03 -11.22 1.33
N LYS A 48 -1.02 -11.70 0.08
CA LYS A 48 -1.29 -10.88 -1.10
C LYS A 48 -2.67 -10.23 -1.04
N MET A 49 -3.68 -10.99 -0.64
CA MET A 49 -5.05 -10.50 -0.51
C MET A 49 -5.18 -9.52 0.67
N ALA A 50 -4.54 -9.80 1.81
CA ALA A 50 -4.53 -8.90 2.95
C ALA A 50 -3.85 -7.57 2.62
N ALA A 51 -2.71 -7.59 1.93
CA ALA A 51 -2.02 -6.39 1.45
C ALA A 51 -2.90 -5.56 0.49
N THR A 52 -3.67 -6.23 -0.38
CA THR A 52 -4.60 -5.57 -1.31
C THR A 52 -5.78 -4.91 -0.60
N LEU A 53 -6.25 -5.48 0.50
CA LEU A 53 -7.44 -5.03 1.23
C LEU A 53 -7.10 -4.25 2.52
N ALA A 54 -5.82 -4.11 2.86
CA ALA A 54 -5.36 -3.48 4.11
C ALA A 54 -5.92 -2.07 4.32
N GLN A 55 -6.04 -1.29 3.24
CA GLN A 55 -6.49 0.09 3.27
C GLN A 55 -8.02 0.25 3.15
N LEU A 56 -8.76 -0.85 3.02
CA LEU A 56 -10.23 -0.79 2.83
C LEU A 56 -10.95 -0.05 3.96
N GLY A 57 -10.43 -0.15 5.19
CA GLY A 57 -10.99 0.54 6.35
C GLY A 57 -10.82 2.07 6.32
N ASN A 58 -9.90 2.58 5.52
CA ASN A 58 -9.67 4.02 5.40
C ASN A 58 -10.85 4.76 4.79
N ILE A 59 -11.77 4.05 4.10
CA ILE A 59 -13.00 4.65 3.58
C ILE A 59 -13.87 5.28 4.70
N ALA A 60 -13.70 4.84 5.93
CA ALA A 60 -14.42 5.39 7.09
C ALA A 60 -13.70 6.57 7.76
N ILE A 61 -12.46 6.87 7.36
CA ILE A 61 -11.69 7.99 7.92
C ILE A 61 -12.14 9.28 7.20
N PRO A 62 -12.55 10.32 7.96
CA PRO A 62 -12.90 11.60 7.37
C PRO A 62 -11.77 12.21 6.54
N PRO A 63 -12.07 12.87 5.40
CA PRO A 63 -11.05 13.46 4.52
C PRO A 63 -10.07 14.39 5.24
N ALA A 64 -10.54 15.20 6.18
CA ALA A 64 -9.68 16.11 6.96
C ALA A 64 -8.62 15.38 7.80
N ILE A 65 -8.93 14.17 8.30
CA ILE A 65 -7.97 13.33 9.03
C ILE A 65 -7.01 12.65 8.05
N MET A 66 -7.50 12.22 6.88
CA MET A 66 -6.65 11.68 5.82
C MET A 66 -5.64 12.70 5.30
N ASP A 67 -6.05 13.97 5.15
CA ASP A 67 -5.14 15.07 4.76
C ASP A 67 -4.02 15.24 5.79
N LYS A 68 -4.34 15.23 7.09
CA LYS A 68 -3.33 15.27 8.16
C LYS A 68 -2.36 14.09 8.10
N LEU A 69 -2.88 12.86 7.92
CA LEU A 69 -2.05 11.67 7.79
C LEU A 69 -1.11 11.73 6.58
N THR A 70 -1.58 12.34 5.48
CA THR A 70 -0.80 12.50 4.25
C THR A 70 0.31 13.53 4.42
N ASN A 71 0.05 14.60 5.19
CA ASN A 71 0.99 15.68 5.46
C ASN A 71 1.89 15.43 6.68
N ASP A 72 1.78 14.25 7.32
CA ASP A 72 2.50 13.88 8.55
C ASP A 72 2.25 14.87 9.71
N GLU A 73 1.01 15.40 9.78
CA GLU A 73 0.55 16.30 10.85
C GLU A 73 0.12 15.52 12.09
N GLU A 74 0.26 16.16 13.26
CA GLU A 74 -0.16 15.56 14.52
C GLU A 74 -1.69 15.37 14.58
N LEU A 75 -2.11 14.19 15.00
CA LEU A 75 -3.51 13.87 15.24
C LEU A 75 -3.87 14.13 16.71
N SER A 76 -5.06 14.64 16.96
CA SER A 76 -5.64 14.63 18.30
C SER A 76 -5.95 13.19 18.74
N ALA A 77 -6.15 12.98 20.06
CA ALA A 77 -6.48 11.66 20.60
C ALA A 77 -7.74 11.04 19.94
N ILE A 78 -8.76 11.86 19.67
CA ILE A 78 -10.01 11.41 19.01
C ILE A 78 -9.73 11.01 17.55
N GLU A 79 -8.93 11.80 16.82
CA GLU A 79 -8.57 11.50 15.44
C GLU A 79 -7.73 10.22 15.36
N GLN A 80 -6.82 10.01 16.32
CA GLN A 80 -6.02 8.79 16.41
C GLN A 80 -6.91 7.57 16.67
N GLU A 81 -7.90 7.66 17.55
CA GLU A 81 -8.86 6.59 17.81
C GLU A 81 -9.64 6.19 16.53
N ILE A 82 -10.08 7.18 15.74
CA ILE A 82 -10.74 6.93 14.45
C ILE A 82 -9.82 6.18 13.50
N VAL A 83 -8.56 6.59 13.40
CA VAL A 83 -7.56 5.94 12.55
C VAL A 83 -7.26 4.53 13.04
N ASP A 84 -7.19 4.31 14.35
CA ASP A 84 -6.90 3.00 14.94
C ASP A 84 -8.05 2.01 14.83
N ALA A 85 -9.28 2.49 14.68
CA ALA A 85 -10.45 1.67 14.40
C ALA A 85 -10.51 1.17 12.94
N SER A 86 -9.76 1.77 12.01
CA SER A 86 -9.86 1.45 10.57
C SER A 86 -9.61 -0.03 10.23
N PRO A 87 -8.67 -0.79 10.87
CA PRO A 87 -8.50 -2.21 10.59
C PRO A 87 -9.72 -3.06 10.98
N ALA A 88 -10.42 -2.70 12.05
CA ALA A 88 -11.63 -3.40 12.47
C ALA A 88 -12.76 -3.21 11.45
N ILE A 89 -12.90 -2.01 10.90
CA ILE A 89 -13.86 -1.71 9.83
C ILE A 89 -13.50 -2.51 8.57
N ALA A 90 -12.22 -2.56 8.19
CA ALA A 90 -11.78 -3.37 7.07
C ALA A 90 -12.11 -4.86 7.29
N ARG A 91 -11.85 -5.41 8.50
CA ARG A 91 -12.21 -6.78 8.87
C ARG A 91 -13.69 -7.05 8.65
N ASP A 92 -14.55 -6.17 9.14
CA ASP A 92 -16.00 -6.34 9.07
C ASP A 92 -16.49 -6.35 7.60
N LEU A 93 -15.93 -5.46 6.77
CA LEU A 93 -16.24 -5.43 5.33
C LEU A 93 -15.75 -6.70 4.61
N ILE A 94 -14.52 -7.14 4.89
CA ILE A 94 -13.90 -8.31 4.24
C ILE A 94 -14.60 -9.62 4.68
N SER A 95 -15.04 -9.69 5.93
CA SER A 95 -15.73 -10.88 6.49
C SER A 95 -17.04 -11.22 5.78
N ASN A 96 -17.68 -10.23 5.16
CA ASN A 96 -18.87 -10.43 4.35
C ASN A 96 -18.58 -11.10 2.99
N ILE A 97 -17.31 -11.23 2.60
CA ILE A 97 -16.91 -11.87 1.35
C ILE A 97 -16.62 -13.35 1.63
N PRO A 98 -17.33 -14.30 0.99
CA PRO A 98 -17.11 -15.72 1.21
C PRO A 98 -15.64 -16.12 1.06
N ARG A 99 -15.13 -16.95 1.97
CA ARG A 99 -13.75 -17.47 2.01
C ARG A 99 -12.66 -16.45 2.39
N LEU A 100 -12.97 -15.17 2.63
CA LEU A 100 -11.99 -14.16 3.04
C LEU A 100 -11.89 -13.98 4.56
N ALA A 101 -12.63 -14.72 5.39
CA ALA A 101 -12.52 -14.64 6.84
C ALA A 101 -11.06 -14.73 7.36
N PRO A 102 -10.18 -15.65 6.87
CA PRO A 102 -8.78 -15.66 7.29
C PRO A 102 -7.99 -14.41 6.87
N VAL A 103 -8.37 -13.77 5.78
CA VAL A 103 -7.77 -12.50 5.32
C VAL A 103 -8.25 -11.34 6.19
N ALA A 104 -9.52 -11.34 6.57
CA ALA A 104 -10.11 -10.34 7.46
C ALA A 104 -9.38 -10.30 8.81
N GLU A 105 -9.07 -11.45 9.40
CA GLU A 105 -8.30 -11.54 10.65
C GLU A 105 -6.87 -11.02 10.50
N ILE A 106 -6.19 -11.31 9.38
CA ILE A 106 -4.86 -10.75 9.12
C ILE A 106 -4.91 -9.23 9.04
N VAL A 107 -5.90 -8.67 8.35
CA VAL A 107 -6.07 -7.21 8.20
C VAL A 107 -6.43 -6.56 9.54
N ALA A 108 -7.26 -7.21 10.37
CA ALA A 108 -7.59 -6.71 11.71
C ALA A 108 -6.35 -6.50 12.58
N LEU A 109 -5.34 -7.34 12.40
CA LEU A 109 -4.10 -7.34 13.19
C LEU A 109 -2.97 -6.49 12.60
N GLN A 110 -3.22 -5.75 11.50
CA GLN A 110 -2.17 -4.99 10.81
C GLN A 110 -1.54 -3.85 11.64
N LYS A 111 -2.19 -3.44 12.74
CA LYS A 111 -1.67 -2.45 13.69
C LYS A 111 -1.24 -3.07 15.04
N ARG A 112 -1.31 -4.40 15.18
CA ARG A 112 -0.89 -5.09 16.39
C ARG A 112 0.61 -5.33 16.37
N GLY A 113 1.32 -4.80 17.39
CA GLY A 113 2.75 -5.00 17.54
C GLY A 113 3.11 -6.38 18.04
N PHE A 114 4.32 -6.83 17.71
CA PHE A 114 4.88 -8.10 18.19
C PHE A 114 5.03 -8.11 19.72
N ASP A 115 5.29 -6.96 20.32
CA ASP A 115 5.37 -6.71 21.75
C ASP A 115 4.01 -6.58 22.45
N GLY A 116 2.91 -6.65 21.69
CA GLY A 116 1.57 -6.48 22.21
C GLY A 116 1.07 -5.03 22.23
N THR A 117 1.83 -4.07 21.72
CA THR A 117 1.34 -2.71 21.54
C THR A 117 0.39 -2.58 20.35
N GLY A 118 -0.33 -1.47 20.26
CA GLY A 118 -1.25 -1.19 19.14
C GLY A 118 -2.58 -1.95 19.23
N PHE A 119 -3.33 -1.98 18.13
CA PHE A 119 -4.71 -2.47 18.09
C PHE A 119 -4.86 -3.77 17.29
N PRO A 120 -5.81 -4.63 17.71
CA PRO A 120 -6.65 -4.56 18.91
C PRO A 120 -5.85 -4.81 20.19
N GLU A 121 -6.20 -4.12 21.31
CA GLU A 121 -5.44 -4.18 22.57
C GLU A 121 -5.40 -5.58 23.20
N ASP A 122 -6.47 -6.35 23.04
CA ASP A 122 -6.62 -7.73 23.53
C ASP A 122 -6.21 -8.80 22.50
N GLY A 123 -5.53 -8.37 21.43
CA GLY A 123 -5.05 -9.25 20.37
C GLY A 123 -3.87 -10.14 20.79
N PRO A 124 -3.52 -11.14 19.97
CA PRO A 124 -2.38 -12.02 20.20
C PRO A 124 -1.06 -11.26 20.27
N VAL A 125 -0.02 -11.86 20.85
CA VAL A 125 1.29 -11.25 21.08
C VAL A 125 2.41 -12.18 20.59
N GLY A 126 3.48 -11.63 20.09
CA GLY A 126 4.65 -12.38 19.71
C GLY A 126 4.39 -13.41 18.62
N ALA A 127 4.79 -14.65 18.85
CA ALA A 127 4.66 -15.75 17.90
C ALA A 127 3.19 -16.26 17.72
N GLU A 128 2.27 -15.85 18.59
CA GLU A 128 0.84 -16.14 18.44
C GLU A 128 0.20 -15.33 17.31
N LEU A 129 0.80 -14.19 16.93
CA LEU A 129 0.40 -13.43 15.76
C LEU A 129 0.60 -14.26 14.49
N PRO A 130 -0.39 -14.36 13.60
CA PRO A 130 -0.22 -14.99 12.29
C PRO A 130 0.99 -14.41 11.56
N LEU A 131 1.76 -15.27 10.88
CA LEU A 131 2.95 -14.84 10.13
C LEU A 131 2.61 -13.72 9.13
N GLU A 132 1.50 -13.88 8.42
CA GLU A 132 1.04 -12.91 7.42
C GLU A 132 0.68 -11.55 8.05
N ALA A 133 0.16 -11.53 9.28
CA ALA A 133 -0.13 -10.28 9.99
C ALA A 133 1.16 -9.56 10.41
N ARG A 134 2.18 -10.31 10.90
CA ARG A 134 3.50 -9.76 11.21
C ARG A 134 4.18 -9.17 9.98
N ILE A 135 4.10 -9.85 8.83
CA ILE A 135 4.62 -9.34 7.55
C ILE A 135 3.85 -8.08 7.13
N LEU A 136 2.52 -8.14 7.14
CA LEU A 136 1.67 -7.02 6.73
C LEU A 136 1.95 -5.76 7.56
N ARG A 137 2.10 -5.90 8.88
CA ARG A 137 2.49 -4.81 9.78
C ARG A 137 3.78 -4.13 9.33
N ILE A 138 4.83 -4.91 9.08
CA ILE A 138 6.12 -4.39 8.63
C ILE A 138 5.96 -3.63 7.30
N LEU A 139 5.24 -4.20 6.33
CA LEU A 139 5.09 -3.60 5.01
C LEU A 139 4.24 -2.33 5.02
N VAL A 140 3.18 -2.28 5.83
CA VAL A 140 2.33 -1.08 5.98
C VAL A 140 3.09 0.06 6.66
N ASP A 141 3.85 -0.22 7.71
CA ASP A 141 4.64 0.79 8.38
C ASP A 141 5.84 1.24 7.52
N LEU A 142 6.44 0.31 6.76
CA LEU A 142 7.48 0.64 5.78
C LEU A 142 6.94 1.60 4.71
N ASP A 143 5.74 1.34 4.18
CA ASP A 143 5.08 2.22 3.22
C ASP A 143 4.87 3.62 3.79
N ARG A 144 4.40 3.73 5.04
CA ARG A 144 4.23 5.00 5.71
C ARG A 144 5.54 5.79 5.80
N HIS A 145 6.64 5.14 6.18
CA HIS A 145 7.94 5.80 6.30
C HIS A 145 8.59 6.13 4.95
N THR A 146 8.30 5.40 3.88
CA THR A 146 8.82 5.74 2.54
C THR A 146 8.22 7.03 1.96
N ARG A 147 7.13 7.56 2.53
CA ARG A 147 6.57 8.87 2.12
C ARG A 147 7.46 10.04 2.53
N SER A 148 8.11 9.94 3.68
CA SER A 148 8.94 11.02 4.26
C SER A 148 10.44 10.77 4.08
N THR A 149 10.87 9.67 3.45
CA THR A 149 12.27 9.30 3.32
C THR A 149 12.72 9.21 1.86
N VAL A 150 14.01 9.47 1.63
CA VAL A 150 14.64 9.44 0.31
C VAL A 150 14.90 8.01 -0.19
N SER A 151 14.91 7.01 0.72
CA SER A 151 15.21 5.62 0.37
C SER A 151 14.51 4.60 1.26
N ILE A 152 14.23 3.42 0.69
CA ILE A 152 13.68 2.29 1.44
C ILE A 152 14.63 1.84 2.58
N ALA A 153 15.94 1.96 2.39
CA ALA A 153 16.92 1.63 3.42
C ALA A 153 16.77 2.53 4.65
N THR A 154 16.58 3.85 4.44
CA THR A 154 16.33 4.80 5.52
C THR A 154 15.01 4.51 6.23
N ALA A 155 13.96 4.13 5.50
CA ALA A 155 12.68 3.74 6.07
C ALA A 155 12.83 2.51 7.00
N PHE A 156 13.63 1.52 6.63
CA PHE A 156 13.95 0.38 7.51
C PHE A 156 14.71 0.78 8.78
N GLU A 157 15.60 1.76 8.73
CA GLU A 157 16.27 2.25 9.95
C GLU A 157 15.27 2.96 10.89
N LEU A 158 14.25 3.64 10.35
CA LEU A 158 13.17 4.18 11.17
C LEU A 158 12.33 3.08 11.84
N LEU A 159 12.02 1.98 11.16
CA LEU A 159 11.33 0.84 11.78
C LEU A 159 12.14 0.25 12.94
N LYS A 160 13.46 0.21 12.83
CA LYS A 160 14.33 -0.27 13.91
C LYS A 160 14.29 0.59 15.17
N SER A 161 13.91 1.86 15.08
CA SER A 161 13.75 2.72 16.26
C SER A 161 12.61 2.24 17.19
N SER A 162 11.66 1.52 16.65
CA SER A 162 10.53 0.87 17.35
C SER A 162 10.64 -0.67 17.27
N ALA A 163 11.84 -1.22 17.39
CA ALA A 163 12.17 -2.61 17.12
C ALA A 163 11.31 -3.63 17.89
N ALA A 164 10.87 -3.29 19.12
CA ALA A 164 10.04 -4.19 19.93
C ALA A 164 8.66 -4.48 19.29
N ALA A 165 8.15 -3.54 18.51
CA ALA A 165 6.86 -3.71 17.83
C ALA A 165 6.91 -4.70 16.64
N TYR A 166 8.09 -5.18 16.26
CA TYR A 166 8.27 -6.07 15.11
C TYR A 166 8.97 -7.39 15.50
N ASP A 167 8.66 -8.44 14.75
CA ASP A 167 9.48 -9.64 14.71
C ASP A 167 10.82 -9.31 14.05
N LEU A 168 11.90 -9.18 14.82
CA LEU A 168 13.19 -8.71 14.33
C LEU A 168 13.83 -9.64 13.29
N VAL A 169 13.62 -10.95 13.42
CA VAL A 169 14.14 -11.91 12.43
C VAL A 169 13.42 -11.68 11.10
N LEU A 170 12.11 -11.54 11.16
CA LEU A 170 11.29 -11.30 9.99
C LEU A 170 11.58 -9.93 9.36
N LEU A 171 11.72 -8.88 10.17
CA LEU A 171 12.09 -7.54 9.71
C LEU A 171 13.41 -7.54 8.94
N ASN A 172 14.44 -8.23 9.46
CA ASN A 172 15.74 -8.32 8.78
C ASN A 172 15.64 -9.11 7.47
N ASN A 173 14.93 -10.24 7.45
CA ASN A 173 14.73 -11.02 6.24
C ASN A 173 13.99 -10.22 5.15
N ILE A 174 12.92 -9.48 5.52
CA ILE A 174 12.19 -8.62 4.59
C ILE A 174 13.09 -7.50 4.06
N ARG A 175 13.89 -6.89 4.94
CA ARG A 175 14.86 -5.86 4.55
C ARG A 175 15.84 -6.38 3.50
N GLU A 176 16.45 -7.54 3.73
CA GLU A 176 17.39 -8.15 2.78
C GLU A 176 16.72 -8.42 1.43
N VAL A 177 15.51 -8.97 1.44
CA VAL A 177 14.73 -9.23 0.23
C VAL A 177 14.46 -7.95 -0.54
N LEU A 178 13.89 -6.94 0.10
CA LEU A 178 13.45 -5.71 -0.59
C LEU A 178 14.62 -4.82 -1.02
N ILE A 179 15.73 -4.79 -0.27
CA ILE A 179 16.92 -4.03 -0.67
C ILE A 179 17.65 -4.73 -1.81
N SER A 180 17.71 -6.06 -1.84
CA SER A 180 18.35 -6.79 -2.93
C SER A 180 17.62 -6.64 -4.27
N GLU A 181 16.29 -6.50 -4.25
CA GLU A 181 15.48 -6.25 -5.45
C GLU A 181 15.67 -4.83 -6.01
N VAL A 182 16.13 -3.88 -5.21
CA VAL A 182 16.45 -2.50 -5.67
C VAL A 182 17.82 -2.45 -6.37
N SER A 183 18.52 -3.58 -6.57
CA SER A 183 19.82 -3.62 -7.24
C SER A 183 19.73 -3.18 -8.71
N PRO A 184 20.75 -2.43 -9.23
CA PRO A 184 20.71 -1.78 -10.55
C PRO A 184 20.60 -2.73 -11.76
N GLN A 185 20.60 -4.04 -11.56
CA GLN A 185 20.65 -5.02 -12.65
C GLN A 185 19.29 -5.30 -13.31
N ASP A 186 18.16 -5.11 -12.61
CA ASP A 186 16.83 -5.27 -13.19
C ASP A 186 16.31 -4.02 -13.93
N ALA A 187 16.98 -2.89 -13.73
CA ALA A 187 16.70 -1.66 -14.48
C ALA A 187 17.10 -1.72 -15.99
N CYS A 188 17.76 -2.79 -16.41
CA CYS A 188 18.35 -2.87 -17.76
C CYS A 188 17.33 -3.19 -18.89
N LEU A 189 16.10 -3.61 -18.58
CA LEU A 189 15.03 -3.87 -19.57
C LEU A 189 13.90 -2.83 -19.52
N ALA A 190 13.78 -2.09 -18.45
CA ALA A 190 12.74 -1.09 -18.30
C ALA A 190 13.26 0.29 -18.73
N LYS A 191 12.57 0.94 -19.65
CA LYS A 191 12.94 2.26 -20.16
C LYS A 191 12.32 3.34 -19.29
N ASP A 192 13.19 4.13 -18.64
CA ASP A 192 12.80 5.41 -18.04
C ASP A 192 12.49 6.39 -19.19
N MET A 193 11.27 6.88 -19.23
CA MET A 193 10.77 7.73 -20.29
C MET A 193 9.97 8.91 -19.75
N ASN A 194 10.16 10.07 -20.38
CA ASN A 194 9.30 11.22 -20.14
C ASN A 194 8.29 11.30 -21.28
N LEU A 195 7.01 11.16 -20.96
CA LEU A 195 5.93 11.11 -21.94
C LEU A 195 4.79 12.06 -21.55
N PRO A 196 4.06 12.62 -22.52
CA PRO A 196 2.78 13.24 -22.24
C PRO A 196 1.74 12.21 -21.79
N VAL A 197 0.76 12.64 -21.01
CA VAL A 197 -0.31 11.77 -20.44
C VAL A 197 -1.04 11.00 -21.53
N SER A 198 -1.21 11.60 -22.70
CA SER A 198 -1.86 10.98 -23.87
C SER A 198 -1.16 9.73 -24.40
N LEU A 199 0.14 9.55 -24.13
CA LEU A 199 0.94 8.40 -24.59
C LEU A 199 1.13 7.32 -23.50
N LEU A 200 0.55 7.49 -22.34
CA LEU A 200 0.55 6.47 -21.28
C LEU A 200 -0.21 5.21 -21.73
N ARG A 201 0.27 4.06 -21.30
CA ARG A 201 -0.30 2.73 -21.62
C ARG A 201 -0.59 1.94 -20.33
N PRO A 202 -1.51 0.97 -20.39
CA PRO A 202 -1.66 0.04 -19.27
C PRO A 202 -0.35 -0.72 -19.05
N GLY A 203 0.09 -0.78 -17.79
CA GLY A 203 1.36 -1.39 -17.40
C GLY A 203 2.52 -0.40 -17.22
N ASP A 204 2.43 0.84 -17.70
CA ASP A 204 3.41 1.87 -17.38
C ASP A 204 3.41 2.15 -15.87
N ILE A 205 4.58 2.27 -15.26
CA ILE A 205 4.72 2.59 -13.83
C ILE A 205 5.15 4.06 -13.72
N LEU A 206 4.41 4.87 -12.95
CA LEU A 206 4.76 6.26 -12.69
C LEU A 206 6.01 6.34 -11.81
N LEU A 207 7.02 7.09 -12.24
CA LEU A 207 8.22 7.39 -11.44
C LEU A 207 8.08 8.72 -10.67
N THR A 208 7.10 9.54 -11.03
CA THR A 208 6.76 10.79 -10.36
C THR A 208 5.25 10.90 -10.22
N ASP A 209 4.82 11.72 -9.27
CA ASP A 209 3.41 12.03 -9.11
C ASP A 209 2.82 12.66 -10.38
N LEU A 210 1.67 12.17 -10.80
CA LEU A 210 0.88 12.78 -11.87
C LEU A 210 -0.06 13.82 -11.28
N LYS A 211 0.21 15.08 -11.57
CA LYS A 211 -0.56 16.25 -11.09
C LYS A 211 -1.19 17.01 -12.22
N MET A 212 -2.23 17.76 -11.91
CA MET A 212 -2.75 18.81 -12.78
C MET A 212 -1.95 20.12 -12.58
N ILE A 213 -2.01 21.03 -13.54
CA ILE A 213 -1.33 22.35 -13.46
C ILE A 213 -1.73 23.13 -12.20
N ASN A 214 -2.94 22.92 -11.68
CA ASN A 214 -3.39 23.54 -10.42
C ASN A 214 -2.80 22.88 -9.15
N GLY A 215 -1.87 21.91 -9.28
CA GLY A 215 -1.23 21.18 -8.20
C GLY A 215 -2.04 19.99 -7.66
N ARG A 216 -3.25 19.74 -8.17
CA ARG A 216 -4.08 18.62 -7.72
C ARG A 216 -3.44 17.30 -8.12
N LEU A 217 -3.16 16.43 -7.14
CA LEU A 217 -2.67 15.08 -7.37
C LEU A 217 -3.77 14.20 -7.97
N ILE A 218 -3.42 13.44 -9.01
CA ILE A 218 -4.32 12.51 -9.71
C ILE A 218 -3.91 11.06 -9.50
N LEU A 219 -2.60 10.78 -9.59
CA LEU A 219 -2.00 9.48 -9.29
C LEU A 219 -0.62 9.71 -8.68
N SER A 220 -0.29 8.97 -7.63
CA SER A 220 1.04 9.03 -7.02
C SER A 220 2.08 8.22 -7.80
N ALA A 221 3.34 8.51 -7.56
CA ALA A 221 4.47 7.69 -8.04
C ALA A 221 4.28 6.22 -7.61
N ASP A 222 5.02 5.32 -8.27
CA ASP A 222 4.99 3.87 -8.10
C ASP A 222 3.67 3.18 -8.47
N ASN A 223 2.70 3.93 -9.02
CA ASN A 223 1.46 3.35 -9.53
C ASN A 223 1.63 2.80 -10.94
N ALA A 224 1.18 1.56 -11.15
CA ALA A 224 0.98 1.04 -12.48
C ALA A 224 -0.29 1.61 -13.12
N ILE A 225 -0.17 2.13 -14.32
CA ILE A 225 -1.29 2.66 -15.09
C ILE A 225 -2.21 1.51 -15.50
N THR A 226 -3.48 1.60 -15.11
CA THR A 226 -4.52 0.64 -15.51
C THR A 226 -5.38 1.21 -16.64
N THR A 227 -6.17 0.35 -17.28
CA THR A 227 -7.16 0.78 -18.29
C THR A 227 -8.17 1.77 -17.67
N ALA A 228 -8.58 1.55 -16.41
CA ALA A 228 -9.48 2.44 -15.69
C ALA A 228 -8.84 3.82 -15.46
N HIS A 229 -7.55 3.84 -15.09
CA HIS A 229 -6.79 5.09 -14.96
C HIS A 229 -6.77 5.86 -16.28
N LEU A 230 -6.50 5.21 -17.41
CA LEU A 230 -6.49 5.87 -18.71
C LEU A 230 -7.84 6.47 -19.09
N HIS A 231 -8.96 5.78 -18.79
CA HIS A 231 -10.29 6.33 -19.01
C HIS A 231 -10.54 7.60 -18.19
N LYS A 232 -10.13 7.58 -16.90
CA LYS A 232 -10.24 8.75 -16.01
C LYS A 232 -9.37 9.91 -16.51
N LEU A 233 -8.12 9.64 -16.83
CA LEU A 233 -7.17 10.65 -17.33
C LEU A 233 -7.67 11.31 -18.61
N ARG A 234 -8.17 10.54 -19.58
CA ARG A 234 -8.75 11.08 -20.83
C ARG A 234 -10.01 11.93 -20.60
N ALA A 235 -10.82 11.58 -19.61
CA ALA A 235 -11.97 12.37 -19.24
C ALA A 235 -11.56 13.71 -18.61
N MET A 236 -10.54 13.69 -17.74
CA MET A 236 -10.03 14.87 -17.04
C MET A 236 -9.23 15.81 -17.97
N GLU A 237 -8.47 15.28 -18.93
CA GLU A 237 -7.73 16.05 -19.93
C GLU A 237 -8.61 17.00 -20.74
N LYS A 238 -9.90 16.67 -20.88
CA LYS A 238 -10.90 17.54 -21.54
C LYS A 238 -11.32 18.75 -20.70
N MET A 239 -11.09 18.68 -19.39
CA MET A 239 -11.53 19.72 -18.44
C MET A 239 -10.34 20.60 -18.02
N GLU A 240 -9.18 20.02 -17.84
CA GLU A 240 -8.00 20.68 -17.29
C GLU A 240 -6.72 19.99 -17.76
N LYS A 241 -5.61 20.73 -17.84
CA LYS A 241 -4.32 20.19 -18.31
C LYS A 241 -3.53 19.57 -17.18
N PHE A 242 -2.78 18.52 -17.52
CA PHE A 242 -1.83 17.87 -16.63
C PHE A 242 -0.48 18.60 -16.63
N GLU A 243 0.26 18.41 -15.55
CA GLU A 243 1.67 18.79 -15.49
C GLU A 243 2.47 17.75 -16.30
N GLU A 244 3.10 18.20 -17.39
CA GLU A 244 3.80 17.34 -18.34
C GLU A 244 5.25 17.82 -18.54
N PRO A 245 6.18 16.92 -18.87
CA PRO A 245 6.03 15.50 -19.13
C PRO A 245 5.96 14.65 -17.86
N VAL A 246 5.29 13.49 -17.98
CA VAL A 246 5.21 12.48 -16.89
C VAL A 246 6.35 11.49 -17.04
N ARG A 247 7.07 11.26 -15.97
CA ARG A 247 8.17 10.29 -15.93
C ARG A 247 7.64 8.91 -15.58
N ILE A 248 7.91 7.94 -16.43
CA ILE A 248 7.43 6.56 -16.30
C ILE A 248 8.54 5.54 -16.51
N LEU A 249 8.31 4.36 -15.96
CA LEU A 249 9.04 3.14 -16.29
C LEU A 249 8.14 2.29 -17.18
N ARG A 250 8.61 1.95 -18.38
CA ARG A 250 7.91 1.05 -19.33
C ARG A 250 8.73 -0.22 -19.51
N THR A 251 8.16 -1.37 -19.12
CA THR A 251 8.71 -2.71 -19.33
C THR A 251 8.39 -3.26 -20.72
#